data_5fb97dbe5985c7c580ffdea0a778b8f8
#
_entry.id   5fb97dbe5985c7c580ffdea0a778b8f8
#
_cell.length_a   1.000
_cell.length_b   1.000
_cell.length_c   1.000
_cell.angle_alpha   90.00
_cell.angle_beta   90.00
_cell.angle_gamma   90.00
#
_symmetry.space_group_name_H-M   'P 1'
#
loop_
_entity.id
_entity.type
_entity.pdbx_description
1 polymer ?
#
loop_
_entity_poly.entity_id
_entity_poly.type
_entity_poly.pdbx_seq_one_letter_code
_entity_poly.pdbx_strand_id
1 'polypeptide(L)'
;MVRNRFLANRKSAKTAFCKEFRTMAHYNTVFHTLAKILPRHEIDRFDRKYGQGDKRRQSSRYVQFIVMLMAQILDLKSLREIEQAQKSNQKRLYHLGVKSPVSRSALSRMNDERSADFFKDVFQQMLQSCKALAPGSQFKLPGVNSLILMDATTIQLCLDVFPWATYTQTKGALKLHFGLNDDGYLPDFMVATTGKVHEINVAKSLDYQPGSMICMDRGYTDYDWWEELTRKGIYFVTRLKSNAVYDEIRRRAGRRSKNIVDDETIKLKGIQTPFRLIHYISPEDQHEYHFITNAMHLPAQTIADIYKERWQIELFFKWVNQNQKIKIFLDTSANAVMT
;
A
#
# COMPACT_ATOMS: atom_id res chain seq x y z
N MET A 1 -13.69 21.13 1.59
CA MET A 1 -14.44 20.08 2.34
C MET A 1 -13.66 18.79 2.58
N VAL A 2 -12.78 18.36 1.67
CA VAL A 2 -11.98 17.09 1.78
C VAL A 2 -11.02 17.09 2.97
N ARG A 3 -10.41 18.24 3.30
CA ARG A 3 -9.45 18.37 4.43
C ARG A 3 -10.06 18.04 5.81
N ASN A 4 -11.36 18.27 5.97
CA ASN A 4 -12.05 18.01 7.25
C ASN A 4 -12.47 16.53 7.44
N ARG A 5 -12.63 15.74 6.36
CA ARG A 5 -13.01 14.32 6.46
C ARG A 5 -11.85 13.44 6.96
N PHE A 6 -10.62 13.71 6.51
CA PHE A 6 -9.44 12.98 7.00
C PHE A 6 -9.18 13.23 8.49
N LEU A 7 -9.48 14.46 8.98
CA LEU A 7 -9.36 14.83 10.38
C LEU A 7 -10.53 14.32 11.23
N ALA A 8 -11.73 14.18 10.66
CA ALA A 8 -12.89 13.62 11.37
C ALA A 8 -12.77 12.11 11.60
N ASN A 9 -12.30 11.35 10.59
CA ASN A 9 -12.00 9.93 10.75
C ASN A 9 -10.84 9.67 11.73
N ARG A 10 -9.89 10.60 11.85
CA ARG A 10 -8.85 10.56 12.89
C ARG A 10 -9.44 10.59 14.31
N LYS A 11 -10.51 11.35 14.55
CA LYS A 11 -11.17 11.42 15.86
C LYS A 11 -11.96 10.14 16.16
N SER A 12 -12.69 9.59 15.18
CA SER A 12 -13.48 8.37 15.33
C SER A 12 -12.61 7.13 15.53
N ALA A 13 -11.57 6.93 14.71
CA ALA A 13 -10.63 5.82 14.87
C ALA A 13 -9.84 5.90 16.19
N LYS A 14 -9.42 7.11 16.61
CA LYS A 14 -8.80 7.31 17.93
C LYS A 14 -9.76 7.00 19.07
N THR A 15 -11.05 7.30 18.94
CA THR A 15 -12.04 7.09 20.00
C THR A 15 -12.46 5.63 20.14
N ALA A 16 -12.56 4.88 19.04
CA ALA A 16 -12.81 3.44 19.05
C ALA A 16 -11.60 2.67 19.62
N PHE A 17 -10.38 3.01 19.16
CA PHE A 17 -9.14 2.43 19.66
C PHE A 17 -8.89 2.72 21.16
N CYS A 18 -9.33 3.89 21.68
CA CYS A 18 -9.20 4.24 23.10
C CYS A 18 -10.25 3.60 24.02
N LYS A 19 -11.40 3.13 23.53
CA LYS A 19 -12.47 2.62 24.40
C LYS A 19 -12.24 1.20 24.93
N GLU A 20 -11.54 0.34 24.20
CA GLU A 20 -11.28 -1.04 24.63
C GLU A 20 -10.08 -1.20 25.59
N PHE A 21 -9.26 -0.16 25.77
CA PHE A 21 -8.01 -0.26 26.56
C PHE A 21 -8.05 0.36 27.95
N ARG A 22 -9.23 0.50 28.57
CA ARG A 22 -9.39 1.21 29.85
C ARG A 22 -9.23 0.36 31.11
N THR A 23 -8.55 -0.78 31.08
CA THR A 23 -8.24 -1.53 32.33
C THR A 23 -6.85 -2.14 32.25
N MET A 24 -5.86 -1.46 32.81
CA MET A 24 -4.79 -1.93 33.71
C MET A 24 -3.73 -0.85 33.86
N ALA A 25 -3.63 -0.30 35.04
CA ALA A 25 -2.57 0.62 35.46
C ALA A 25 -1.19 -0.09 35.42
N HIS A 26 -0.19 0.63 35.03
CA HIS A 26 1.24 0.62 35.27
C HIS A 26 2.23 0.35 34.15
N TYR A 27 1.86 -0.17 32.94
CA TYR A 27 2.85 -0.38 31.86
C TYR A 27 2.35 -0.06 30.45
N ASN A 28 1.25 0.67 30.29
CA ASN A 28 0.67 1.01 28.98
C ASN A 28 1.35 2.23 28.34
N THR A 29 2.56 2.06 27.87
CA THR A 29 3.12 3.00 26.90
C THR A 29 2.49 2.73 25.52
N VAL A 30 2.36 3.78 24.68
CA VAL A 30 1.91 3.65 23.28
C VAL A 30 2.68 2.54 22.58
N PHE A 31 3.98 2.45 22.81
CA PHE A 31 4.84 1.39 22.25
C PHE A 31 4.39 -0.02 22.65
N HIS A 32 4.08 -0.25 23.94
CA HIS A 32 3.63 -1.56 24.42
C HIS A 32 2.28 -1.95 23.80
N THR A 33 1.38 -0.98 23.63
CA THR A 33 0.09 -1.18 22.97
C THR A 33 0.27 -1.55 21.50
N LEU A 34 1.13 -0.84 20.79
CA LEU A 34 1.44 -1.13 19.38
C LEU A 34 2.12 -2.51 19.22
N ALA A 35 3.07 -2.84 20.10
CA ALA A 35 3.72 -4.15 20.08
C ALA A 35 2.76 -5.33 20.31
N LYS A 36 1.62 -5.09 20.97
CA LYS A 36 0.59 -6.10 21.21
C LYS A 36 -0.43 -6.28 20.09
N ILE A 37 -0.47 -5.38 19.10
CA ILE A 37 -1.37 -5.51 17.93
C ILE A 37 -1.11 -6.84 17.21
N LEU A 38 0.16 -7.27 17.18
CA LEU A 38 0.52 -8.58 16.68
C LEU A 38 0.84 -9.52 17.87
N PRO A 39 0.01 -10.52 18.14
CA PRO A 39 0.24 -11.46 19.23
C PRO A 39 1.56 -12.22 19.05
N ARG A 40 2.30 -12.41 20.13
CA ARG A 40 3.62 -13.06 20.09
C ARG A 40 3.60 -14.43 19.43
N HIS A 41 2.54 -15.22 19.63
CA HIS A 41 2.43 -16.56 19.03
C HIS A 41 2.40 -16.54 17.50
N GLU A 42 1.86 -15.46 16.89
CA GLU A 42 1.90 -15.27 15.43
C GLU A 42 3.33 -14.99 14.96
N ILE A 43 4.05 -14.11 15.65
CA ILE A 43 5.46 -13.87 15.34
C ILE A 43 6.30 -15.13 15.53
N ASP A 44 6.06 -15.89 16.59
CA ASP A 44 6.76 -17.16 16.85
C ASP A 44 6.44 -18.21 15.75
N ARG A 45 5.24 -18.17 15.15
CA ARG A 45 4.88 -18.98 13.96
C ARG A 45 5.74 -18.62 12.77
N PHE A 46 5.88 -17.33 12.47
CA PHE A 46 6.73 -16.84 11.40
C PHE A 46 8.22 -17.09 11.70
N ASP A 47 8.66 -16.96 12.95
CA ASP A 47 10.03 -17.28 13.36
C ASP A 47 10.37 -18.74 13.06
N ARG A 48 9.45 -19.69 13.31
CA ARG A 48 9.61 -21.10 12.92
C ARG A 48 9.67 -21.30 11.40
N LYS A 49 8.86 -20.55 10.63
CA LYS A 49 8.84 -20.63 9.16
C LYS A 49 10.15 -20.18 8.53
N TYR A 50 10.71 -19.08 9.03
CA TYR A 50 11.88 -18.43 8.45
C TYR A 50 13.19 -18.69 9.22
N GLY A 51 13.11 -19.22 10.41
CA GLY A 51 14.26 -19.41 11.31
C GLY A 51 15.06 -20.71 11.07
N GLN A 52 14.68 -21.51 10.07
CA GLN A 52 15.45 -22.71 9.71
C GLN A 52 16.83 -22.29 9.16
N GLY A 53 17.88 -22.63 9.91
CA GLY A 53 19.26 -22.25 9.58
C GLY A 53 19.80 -21.04 10.36
N ASP A 54 19.00 -20.34 11.14
CA ASP A 54 19.49 -19.28 12.02
C ASP A 54 20.46 -19.84 13.06
N LYS A 55 21.60 -19.16 13.27
CA LYS A 55 22.57 -19.56 14.29
C LYS A 55 21.98 -19.41 15.69
N ARG A 56 22.05 -20.45 16.53
CA ARG A 56 21.45 -20.50 17.88
C ARG A 56 21.85 -19.36 18.83
N ARG A 57 22.94 -18.65 18.53
CA ARG A 57 23.46 -17.51 19.33
C ARG A 57 22.85 -16.16 18.94
N GLN A 58 22.03 -16.10 17.91
CA GLN A 58 21.39 -14.86 17.48
C GLN A 58 20.11 -14.64 18.29
N SER A 59 19.77 -13.36 18.51
CA SER A 59 18.47 -12.99 19.07
C SER A 59 17.33 -13.47 18.14
N SER A 60 16.15 -13.80 18.70
CA SER A 60 15.00 -14.24 17.90
C SER A 60 14.53 -13.14 16.94
N ARG A 61 13.79 -13.53 15.91
CA ARG A 61 13.16 -12.58 14.97
C ARG A 61 12.14 -11.67 15.68
N TYR A 62 11.51 -12.18 16.72
CA TYR A 62 10.67 -11.37 17.60
C TYR A 62 11.45 -10.20 18.23
N VAL A 63 12.64 -10.48 18.76
CA VAL A 63 13.52 -9.41 19.34
C VAL A 63 13.92 -8.42 18.26
N GLN A 64 14.30 -8.89 17.07
CA GLN A 64 14.62 -8.03 15.93
C GLN A 64 13.41 -7.14 15.59
N PHE A 65 12.22 -7.71 15.47
CA PHE A 65 10.99 -6.97 15.19
C PHE A 65 10.72 -5.87 16.22
N ILE A 66 10.77 -6.21 17.53
CA ILE A 66 10.54 -5.22 18.60
C ILE A 66 11.57 -4.10 18.57
N VAL A 67 12.85 -4.41 18.32
CA VAL A 67 13.91 -3.42 18.26
C VAL A 67 13.76 -2.51 17.03
N MET A 68 13.41 -3.07 15.87
CA MET A 68 13.16 -2.30 14.65
C MET A 68 11.89 -1.44 14.76
N LEU A 69 10.81 -1.98 15.37
CA LEU A 69 9.60 -1.21 15.66
C LEU A 69 9.87 -0.04 16.59
N MET A 70 10.69 -0.25 17.63
CA MET A 70 11.13 0.83 18.53
C MET A 70 11.93 1.90 17.74
N ALA A 71 12.84 1.48 16.88
CA ALA A 71 13.63 2.39 16.05
C ALA A 71 12.76 3.28 15.18
N GLN A 72 11.75 2.70 14.57
CA GLN A 72 10.81 3.41 13.70
C GLN A 72 9.93 4.41 14.49
N ILE A 73 9.43 3.99 15.67
CA ILE A 73 8.55 4.85 16.49
C ILE A 73 9.32 6.02 17.12
N LEU A 74 10.57 5.79 17.54
CA LEU A 74 11.43 6.81 18.14
C LEU A 74 12.20 7.64 17.10
N ASP A 75 12.00 7.38 15.80
CA ASP A 75 12.68 8.08 14.70
C ASP A 75 14.22 8.00 14.79
N LEU A 76 14.75 6.82 15.14
CA LEU A 76 16.19 6.61 15.25
C LEU A 76 16.83 6.45 13.87
N LYS A 77 17.94 7.12 13.64
CA LYS A 77 18.55 7.26 12.31
C LYS A 77 19.79 6.39 12.10
N SER A 78 20.26 5.71 13.16
CA SER A 78 21.44 4.88 13.07
C SER A 78 21.37 3.68 13.99
N LEU A 79 22.07 2.61 13.64
CA LEU A 79 22.21 1.41 14.48
C LEU A 79 22.84 1.73 15.85
N ARG A 80 23.67 2.79 15.93
CA ARG A 80 24.24 3.27 17.20
C ARG A 80 23.19 3.90 18.10
N GLU A 81 22.32 4.73 17.55
CA GLU A 81 21.18 5.30 18.29
C GLU A 81 20.23 4.21 18.78
N ILE A 82 19.97 3.20 17.95
CA ILE A 82 19.13 2.04 18.32
C ILE A 82 19.74 1.28 19.51
N GLU A 83 21.03 1.00 19.48
CA GLU A 83 21.71 0.33 20.59
C GLU A 83 21.64 1.17 21.88
N GLN A 84 21.83 2.48 21.78
CA GLN A 84 21.76 3.39 22.93
C GLN A 84 20.33 3.50 23.48
N ALA A 85 19.33 3.62 22.60
CA ALA A 85 17.92 3.64 23.00
C ALA A 85 17.49 2.34 23.69
N GLN A 86 17.97 1.18 23.26
CA GLN A 86 17.75 -0.09 23.95
C GLN A 86 18.30 -0.05 25.38
N LYS A 87 19.54 0.44 25.58
CA LYS A 87 20.15 0.54 26.91
C LYS A 87 19.33 1.45 27.83
N SER A 88 18.89 2.60 27.33
CA SER A 88 18.06 3.57 28.07
C SER A 88 16.66 3.06 28.40
N ASN A 89 16.10 2.15 27.58
CA ASN A 89 14.76 1.60 27.76
C ASN A 89 14.76 0.13 28.18
N GLN A 90 15.85 -0.39 28.69
CA GLN A 90 16.03 -1.83 28.98
C GLN A 90 14.92 -2.42 29.85
N LYS A 91 14.50 -1.73 30.91
CA LYS A 91 13.40 -2.18 31.80
C LYS A 91 12.08 -2.37 31.05
N ARG A 92 11.76 -1.44 30.14
CA ARG A 92 10.52 -1.50 29.32
C ARG A 92 10.60 -2.63 28.28
N LEU A 93 11.74 -2.75 27.62
CA LEU A 93 11.98 -3.79 26.62
C LEU A 93 12.00 -5.19 27.21
N TYR A 94 12.46 -5.34 28.47
CA TYR A 94 12.43 -6.61 29.18
C TYR A 94 11.00 -7.19 29.29
N HIS A 95 10.02 -6.35 29.59
CA HIS A 95 8.59 -6.75 29.63
C HIS A 95 8.01 -7.11 28.25
N LEU A 96 8.67 -6.71 27.17
CA LEU A 96 8.37 -7.09 25.78
C LEU A 96 9.20 -8.31 25.33
N GLY A 97 9.96 -8.95 26.21
CA GLY A 97 10.75 -10.15 25.92
C GLY A 97 12.16 -9.88 25.38
N VAL A 98 12.61 -8.61 25.33
CA VAL A 98 13.99 -8.25 24.97
C VAL A 98 14.84 -8.24 26.27
N LYS A 99 15.43 -9.38 26.60
CA LYS A 99 16.16 -9.59 27.86
C LYS A 99 17.44 -8.76 27.99
N SER A 100 18.11 -8.52 26.88
CA SER A 100 19.35 -7.75 26.80
C SER A 100 19.40 -6.93 25.52
N PRO A 101 20.09 -5.79 25.52
CA PRO A 101 20.27 -4.98 24.29
C PRO A 101 20.98 -5.80 23.21
N VAL A 102 20.49 -5.66 21.98
CA VAL A 102 21.14 -6.21 20.78
C VAL A 102 22.18 -5.22 20.32
N SER A 103 23.44 -5.66 20.16
CA SER A 103 24.51 -4.81 19.68
C SER A 103 24.27 -4.38 18.22
N ARG A 104 24.82 -3.22 17.82
CA ARG A 104 24.72 -2.71 16.45
C ARG A 104 25.19 -3.72 15.40
N SER A 105 26.32 -4.41 15.66
CA SER A 105 26.88 -5.40 14.74
C SER A 105 26.01 -6.65 14.63
N ALA A 106 25.34 -7.05 15.72
CA ALA A 106 24.38 -8.15 15.68
C ALA A 106 23.11 -7.76 14.93
N LEU A 107 22.62 -6.52 15.11
CA LEU A 107 21.43 -6.03 14.43
C LEU A 107 21.67 -5.85 12.93
N SER A 108 22.82 -5.27 12.53
CA SER A 108 23.22 -5.16 11.12
C SER A 108 23.24 -6.54 10.45
N ARG A 109 23.93 -7.51 11.07
CA ARG A 109 23.99 -8.87 10.53
C ARG A 109 22.62 -9.55 10.44
N MET A 110 21.74 -9.36 11.43
CA MET A 110 20.38 -9.90 11.37
C MET A 110 19.58 -9.29 10.22
N ASN A 111 19.70 -7.99 9.98
CA ASN A 111 19.02 -7.32 8.88
C ASN A 111 19.59 -7.75 7.51
N ASP A 112 20.83 -8.10 7.43
CA ASP A 112 21.51 -8.55 6.22
C ASP A 112 21.23 -10.01 5.88
N GLU A 113 21.35 -10.91 6.86
CA GLU A 113 21.32 -12.36 6.65
C GLU A 113 19.90 -12.96 6.71
N ARG A 114 18.96 -12.36 7.46
CA ARG A 114 17.62 -12.90 7.67
C ARG A 114 16.66 -12.42 6.60
N SER A 115 15.87 -13.35 6.01
CA SER A 115 14.90 -13.00 4.98
C SER A 115 13.95 -11.90 5.41
N ALA A 116 13.84 -10.86 4.61
CA ALA A 116 12.85 -9.79 4.76
C ALA A 116 11.39 -10.28 4.58
N ASP A 117 11.17 -11.48 4.01
CA ASP A 117 9.82 -12.06 3.89
C ASP A 117 9.14 -12.26 5.25
N PHE A 118 9.93 -12.41 6.32
CA PHE A 118 9.39 -12.40 7.68
C PHE A 118 8.61 -11.11 7.96
N PHE A 119 9.18 -9.95 7.64
CA PHE A 119 8.52 -8.65 7.83
C PHE A 119 7.32 -8.46 6.90
N LYS A 120 7.38 -9.03 5.69
CA LYS A 120 6.25 -9.05 4.76
C LYS A 120 5.07 -9.84 5.34
N ASP A 121 5.30 -11.04 5.89
CA ASP A 121 4.24 -11.84 6.54
C ASP A 121 3.69 -11.13 7.79
N VAL A 122 4.56 -10.51 8.60
CA VAL A 122 4.17 -9.69 9.75
C VAL A 122 3.27 -8.53 9.30
N PHE A 123 3.65 -7.82 8.25
CA PHE A 123 2.84 -6.73 7.69
C PHE A 123 1.47 -7.23 7.23
N GLN A 124 1.41 -8.33 6.50
CA GLN A 124 0.14 -8.90 6.03
C GLN A 124 -0.78 -9.30 7.19
N GLN A 125 -0.23 -9.91 8.23
CA GLN A 125 -1.01 -10.29 9.42
C GLN A 125 -1.54 -9.06 10.18
N MET A 126 -0.71 -8.04 10.36
CA MET A 126 -1.14 -6.78 10.97
C MET A 126 -2.25 -6.11 10.15
N LEU A 127 -2.09 -6.10 8.83
CA LEU A 127 -3.08 -5.54 7.90
C LEU A 127 -4.44 -6.25 8.02
N GLN A 128 -4.46 -7.59 8.09
CA GLN A 128 -5.69 -8.35 8.32
C GLN A 128 -6.37 -7.96 9.63
N SER A 129 -5.58 -7.80 10.72
CA SER A 129 -6.11 -7.33 12.00
C SER A 129 -6.69 -5.92 11.93
N CYS A 130 -6.07 -5.03 11.15
CA CYS A 130 -6.57 -3.68 10.92
C CYS A 130 -7.84 -3.65 10.05
N LYS A 131 -7.92 -4.50 9.03
CA LYS A 131 -9.11 -4.63 8.17
C LYS A 131 -10.34 -5.04 8.96
N ALA A 132 -10.20 -5.89 9.98
CA ALA A 132 -11.30 -6.28 10.86
C ALA A 132 -11.88 -5.11 11.69
N LEU A 133 -11.12 -4.02 11.85
CA LEU A 133 -11.51 -2.80 12.56
C LEU A 133 -11.93 -1.66 11.61
N ALA A 134 -11.89 -1.89 10.30
CA ALA A 134 -12.20 -0.89 9.30
C ALA A 134 -13.72 -0.57 9.29
N PRO A 135 -14.10 0.69 8.95
CA PRO A 135 -15.48 1.15 9.06
C PRO A 135 -16.44 0.60 7.99
N GLY A 136 -15.97 -0.19 7.06
CA GLY A 136 -16.70 -0.68 5.90
C GLY A 136 -16.54 0.22 4.66
N SER A 137 -16.78 -0.34 3.48
CA SER A 137 -16.68 0.40 2.21
C SER A 137 -17.58 1.63 2.19
N GLN A 138 -17.04 2.75 1.73
CA GLN A 138 -17.79 3.99 1.54
C GLN A 138 -18.62 3.97 0.25
N PHE A 139 -18.25 3.11 -0.70
CA PHE A 139 -18.94 2.94 -1.98
C PHE A 139 -19.79 1.67 -1.97
N LYS A 140 -21.09 1.85 -2.06
CA LYS A 140 -22.01 0.73 -2.36
C LYS A 140 -22.17 0.62 -3.86
N LEU A 141 -21.25 -0.11 -4.49
CA LEU A 141 -21.25 -0.30 -5.95
C LEU A 141 -21.99 -1.60 -6.29
N PRO A 142 -23.13 -1.55 -7.00
CA PRO A 142 -23.82 -2.75 -7.42
C PRO A 142 -22.92 -3.68 -8.24
N GLY A 143 -22.82 -4.95 -7.84
CA GLY A 143 -22.00 -5.94 -8.54
C GLY A 143 -20.49 -5.79 -8.38
N VAL A 144 -20.02 -4.92 -7.48
CA VAL A 144 -18.61 -4.75 -7.15
C VAL A 144 -18.38 -5.13 -5.68
N ASN A 145 -17.47 -6.07 -5.45
CA ASN A 145 -17.20 -6.60 -4.10
C ASN A 145 -16.18 -5.77 -3.33
N SER A 146 -15.24 -5.14 -4.03
CA SER A 146 -14.18 -4.30 -3.44
C SER A 146 -13.67 -3.30 -4.46
N LEU A 147 -13.28 -2.11 -3.99
CA LEU A 147 -12.61 -1.11 -4.81
C LEU A 147 -11.16 -0.99 -4.34
N ILE A 148 -10.23 -1.17 -5.26
CA ILE A 148 -8.79 -1.08 -5.04
C ILE A 148 -8.25 0.12 -5.80
N LEU A 149 -7.74 1.12 -5.08
CA LEU A 149 -7.04 2.27 -5.65
C LEU A 149 -5.57 1.90 -5.78
N MET A 150 -5.04 1.84 -7.01
CA MET A 150 -3.69 1.35 -7.27
C MET A 150 -2.79 2.45 -7.81
N ASP A 151 -1.60 2.55 -7.23
CA ASP A 151 -0.55 3.46 -7.70
C ASP A 151 0.83 3.03 -7.15
N ALA A 152 1.90 3.71 -7.59
CA ALA A 152 3.26 3.45 -7.12
C ALA A 152 3.98 4.76 -6.78
N THR A 153 4.83 4.70 -5.76
CA THR A 153 5.72 5.80 -5.40
C THR A 153 7.18 5.38 -5.54
N THR A 154 8.04 6.33 -5.94
CA THR A 154 9.46 6.07 -6.16
C THR A 154 10.29 6.74 -5.07
N ILE A 155 11.16 5.95 -4.43
CA ILE A 155 12.15 6.42 -3.47
C ILE A 155 13.48 6.46 -4.20
N GLN A 156 14.06 7.66 -4.35
CA GLN A 156 15.36 7.83 -4.96
C GLN A 156 16.45 7.36 -4.00
N LEU A 157 17.40 6.58 -4.52
CA LEU A 157 18.55 6.05 -3.78
C LEU A 157 19.85 6.52 -4.44
N CYS A 158 20.89 6.74 -3.63
CA CYS A 158 22.23 6.97 -4.15
C CYS A 158 22.82 5.65 -4.65
N LEU A 159 23.14 5.56 -5.92
CA LEU A 159 23.60 4.32 -6.55
C LEU A 159 24.94 3.84 -5.99
N ASP A 160 25.82 4.76 -5.61
CA ASP A 160 27.11 4.42 -4.98
C ASP A 160 26.95 3.72 -3.62
N VAL A 161 25.85 4.02 -2.92
CA VAL A 161 25.52 3.42 -1.61
C VAL A 161 24.66 2.17 -1.79
N PHE A 162 23.77 2.14 -2.80
CA PHE A 162 22.80 1.08 -3.08
C PHE A 162 22.97 0.53 -4.52
N PRO A 163 24.07 -0.14 -4.86
CA PRO A 163 24.38 -0.54 -6.23
C PRO A 163 23.37 -1.54 -6.81
N TRP A 164 22.65 -2.27 -5.96
CA TRP A 164 21.59 -3.21 -6.36
C TRP A 164 20.30 -2.51 -6.83
N ALA A 165 20.07 -1.25 -6.41
CA ALA A 165 18.84 -0.51 -6.67
C ALA A 165 18.86 0.24 -8.02
N THR A 166 19.55 -0.27 -9.03
CA THR A 166 19.71 0.39 -10.34
C THR A 166 18.36 0.77 -10.95
N TYR A 167 18.19 2.05 -11.31
CA TYR A 167 17.04 2.57 -12.04
C TYR A 167 17.43 3.04 -13.44
N THR A 168 18.42 3.94 -13.53
CA THR A 168 19.08 4.33 -14.77
C THR A 168 20.58 4.10 -14.62
N GLN A 169 21.38 4.43 -15.64
CA GLN A 169 22.84 4.31 -15.55
C GLN A 169 23.47 5.12 -14.41
N THR A 170 22.81 6.21 -13.98
CA THR A 170 23.33 7.15 -12.98
C THR A 170 22.44 7.29 -11.74
N LYS A 171 21.28 6.65 -11.69
CA LYS A 171 20.32 6.81 -10.58
C LYS A 171 19.85 5.46 -10.06
N GLY A 172 19.83 5.33 -8.74
CA GLY A 172 19.18 4.23 -8.04
C GLY A 172 17.75 4.60 -7.59
N ALA A 173 16.86 3.64 -7.55
CA ALA A 173 15.54 3.82 -6.99
C ALA A 173 14.93 2.51 -6.48
N LEU A 174 14.16 2.63 -5.41
CA LEU A 174 13.20 1.64 -4.95
C LEU A 174 11.80 2.12 -5.33
N LYS A 175 10.98 1.25 -5.89
CA LYS A 175 9.60 1.56 -6.21
C LYS A 175 8.68 0.76 -5.30
N LEU A 176 7.75 1.45 -4.64
CA LEU A 176 6.74 0.85 -3.77
C LEU A 176 5.39 0.93 -4.48
N HIS A 177 4.81 -0.23 -4.75
CA HIS A 177 3.50 -0.39 -5.35
C HIS A 177 2.48 -0.68 -4.26
N PHE A 178 1.40 0.07 -4.23
CA PHE A 178 0.33 -0.10 -3.28
C PHE A 178 -1.02 -0.25 -3.96
N GLY A 179 -1.88 -1.08 -3.39
CA GLY A 179 -3.31 -0.99 -3.56
C GLY A 179 -3.94 -0.56 -2.23
N LEU A 180 -4.78 0.45 -2.25
CA LEU A 180 -5.58 0.85 -1.10
C LEU A 180 -7.01 0.37 -1.31
N ASN A 181 -7.56 -0.28 -0.29
CA ASN A 181 -8.98 -0.61 -0.26
C ASN A 181 -9.79 0.64 0.10
N ASP A 182 -10.97 0.83 -0.47
CA ASP A 182 -11.90 1.91 -0.12
C ASP A 182 -12.49 1.77 1.29
N ASP A 183 -12.33 0.61 1.93
CA ASP A 183 -12.66 0.37 3.33
C ASP A 183 -11.58 0.94 4.25
N GLY A 184 -11.73 2.22 4.58
CA GLY A 184 -10.82 2.96 5.44
C GLY A 184 -9.47 3.33 4.81
N TYR A 185 -9.29 3.12 3.50
CA TYR A 185 -8.04 3.36 2.75
C TYR A 185 -6.83 2.64 3.33
N LEU A 186 -7.07 1.43 3.83
CA LEU A 186 -5.99 0.54 4.27
C LEU A 186 -5.29 -0.08 3.06
N PRO A 187 -3.97 -0.34 3.14
CA PRO A 187 -3.29 -1.10 2.10
C PRO A 187 -3.95 -2.47 1.89
N ASP A 188 -4.23 -2.83 0.66
CA ASP A 188 -4.66 -4.17 0.29
C ASP A 188 -3.46 -5.04 -0.02
N PHE A 189 -2.48 -4.46 -0.69
CA PHE A 189 -1.17 -5.04 -0.92
C PHE A 189 -0.08 -3.96 -0.89
N MET A 190 1.16 -4.40 -0.67
CA MET A 190 2.39 -3.63 -0.87
C MET A 190 3.43 -4.52 -1.53
N VAL A 191 4.01 -4.04 -2.63
CA VAL A 191 5.12 -4.72 -3.32
C VAL A 191 6.25 -3.73 -3.52
N ALA A 192 7.45 -4.09 -3.10
CA ALA A 192 8.66 -3.30 -3.33
C ALA A 192 9.48 -3.90 -4.48
N THR A 193 9.94 -3.06 -5.38
CA THR A 193 10.77 -3.45 -6.54
C THR A 193 11.87 -2.44 -6.78
N THR A 194 12.88 -2.81 -7.55
CA THR A 194 13.82 -1.82 -8.10
C THR A 194 13.09 -0.88 -9.06
N GLY A 195 13.61 0.35 -9.22
CA GLY A 195 13.00 1.36 -10.08
C GLY A 195 12.80 0.95 -11.55
N LYS A 196 13.57 -0.04 -12.03
CA LYS A 196 13.47 -0.56 -13.41
C LYS A 196 12.17 -1.30 -13.71
N VAL A 197 11.53 -1.85 -12.69
CA VAL A 197 10.31 -2.63 -12.89
C VAL A 197 9.16 -1.70 -13.23
N HIS A 198 8.52 -1.94 -14.38
CA HIS A 198 7.33 -1.21 -14.78
C HIS A 198 6.14 -1.58 -13.89
N GLU A 199 5.33 -0.60 -13.54
CA GLU A 199 4.18 -0.73 -12.64
C GLU A 199 3.17 -1.78 -13.14
N ILE A 200 2.94 -1.80 -14.44
CA ILE A 200 2.04 -2.77 -15.09
C ILE A 200 2.48 -4.24 -14.86
N ASN A 201 3.78 -4.52 -14.80
CA ASN A 201 4.27 -5.89 -14.59
C ASN A 201 3.95 -6.36 -13.17
N VAL A 202 4.04 -5.47 -12.20
CA VAL A 202 3.61 -5.77 -10.82
C VAL A 202 2.10 -5.96 -10.78
N ALA A 203 1.33 -5.06 -11.40
CA ALA A 203 -0.11 -5.17 -11.46
C ALA A 203 -0.59 -6.50 -12.06
N LYS A 204 0.04 -6.95 -13.15
CA LYS A 204 -0.25 -8.25 -13.79
C LYS A 204 0.10 -9.46 -12.92
N SER A 205 1.06 -9.33 -12.01
CA SER A 205 1.50 -10.42 -11.12
C SER A 205 0.62 -10.60 -9.88
N LEU A 206 -0.30 -9.67 -9.63
CA LEU A 206 -1.21 -9.73 -8.48
C LEU A 206 -2.45 -10.57 -8.81
N ASP A 207 -2.96 -11.22 -7.79
CA ASP A 207 -4.18 -12.01 -7.88
C ASP A 207 -5.38 -11.20 -7.35
N TYR A 208 -6.30 -10.87 -8.25
CA TYR A 208 -7.50 -10.09 -7.94
C TYR A 208 -8.71 -11.02 -7.91
N GLN A 209 -9.57 -10.83 -6.93
CA GLN A 209 -10.80 -11.62 -6.83
C GLN A 209 -11.83 -11.17 -7.87
N PRO A 210 -12.58 -12.10 -8.49
CA PRO A 210 -13.71 -11.74 -9.36
C PRO A 210 -14.69 -10.81 -8.64
N GLY A 211 -15.20 -9.81 -9.37
CA GLY A 211 -16.04 -8.77 -8.80
C GLY A 211 -15.28 -7.61 -8.14
N SER A 212 -13.95 -7.66 -8.05
CA SER A 212 -13.16 -6.50 -7.65
C SER A 212 -13.14 -5.44 -8.75
N MET A 213 -12.99 -4.19 -8.36
CA MET A 213 -12.75 -3.05 -9.25
C MET A 213 -11.41 -2.40 -8.94
N ILE A 214 -10.59 -2.19 -9.97
CA ILE A 214 -9.29 -1.56 -9.87
C ILE A 214 -9.37 -0.16 -10.45
N CYS A 215 -9.08 0.85 -9.64
CA CYS A 215 -8.92 2.24 -10.09
C CYS A 215 -7.43 2.58 -10.17
N MET A 216 -6.96 2.92 -11.37
CA MET A 216 -5.53 3.11 -11.65
C MET A 216 -5.32 4.31 -12.57
N ASP A 217 -4.09 4.82 -12.61
CA ASP A 217 -3.74 5.90 -13.52
C ASP A 217 -3.47 5.38 -14.95
N ARG A 218 -3.25 6.29 -15.91
CA ARG A 218 -2.95 5.94 -17.32
C ARG A 218 -1.58 5.27 -17.54
N GLY A 219 -0.72 5.21 -16.51
CA GLY A 219 0.56 4.48 -16.55
C GLY A 219 0.36 2.97 -16.64
N TYR A 220 -0.79 2.48 -16.19
CA TYR A 220 -1.19 1.07 -16.26
C TYR A 220 -1.91 0.70 -17.57
N THR A 221 -1.73 1.48 -18.64
CA THR A 221 -2.36 1.19 -19.93
C THR A 221 -1.72 -0.05 -20.56
N ASP A 222 -2.49 -1.13 -20.64
CA ASP A 222 -2.16 -2.36 -21.35
C ASP A 222 -3.48 -3.02 -21.78
N TYR A 223 -3.75 -3.02 -23.06
CA TYR A 223 -5.06 -3.42 -23.61
C TYR A 223 -5.31 -4.92 -23.46
N ASP A 224 -4.28 -5.73 -23.63
CA ASP A 224 -4.38 -7.19 -23.45
C ASP A 224 -4.70 -7.53 -22.00
N TRP A 225 -4.09 -6.81 -21.05
CA TRP A 225 -4.39 -6.99 -19.63
C TRP A 225 -5.83 -6.55 -19.28
N TRP A 226 -6.33 -5.47 -19.87
CA TRP A 226 -7.71 -5.04 -19.65
C TRP A 226 -8.73 -6.08 -20.18
N GLU A 227 -8.40 -6.72 -21.30
CA GLU A 227 -9.21 -7.83 -21.83
C GLU A 227 -9.14 -9.06 -20.90
N GLU A 228 -7.97 -9.38 -20.37
CA GLU A 228 -7.79 -10.44 -19.37
C GLU A 228 -8.58 -10.16 -18.08
N LEU A 229 -8.50 -8.93 -17.53
CA LEU A 229 -9.30 -8.52 -16.38
C LEU A 229 -10.80 -8.72 -16.63
N THR A 230 -11.27 -8.30 -17.81
CA THR A 230 -12.68 -8.44 -18.20
C THR A 230 -13.09 -9.91 -18.24
N ARG A 231 -12.29 -10.77 -18.84
CA ARG A 231 -12.53 -12.22 -18.89
C ARG A 231 -12.57 -12.88 -17.51
N LYS A 232 -11.78 -12.38 -16.57
CA LYS A 232 -11.74 -12.84 -15.18
C LYS A 232 -12.87 -12.26 -14.31
N GLY A 233 -13.74 -11.42 -14.87
CA GLY A 233 -14.81 -10.76 -14.12
C GLY A 233 -14.29 -9.68 -13.15
N ILE A 234 -13.15 -9.08 -13.46
CA ILE A 234 -12.54 -7.99 -12.69
C ILE A 234 -12.82 -6.69 -13.41
N TYR A 235 -13.36 -5.71 -12.70
CA TYR A 235 -13.63 -4.38 -13.24
C TYR A 235 -12.42 -3.48 -13.12
N PHE A 236 -12.34 -2.47 -14.00
CA PHE A 236 -11.33 -1.43 -13.89
C PHE A 236 -11.88 -0.07 -14.29
N VAL A 237 -11.23 0.98 -13.79
CA VAL A 237 -11.41 2.37 -14.21
C VAL A 237 -10.04 3.03 -14.36
N THR A 238 -9.80 3.65 -15.53
CA THR A 238 -8.59 4.43 -15.78
C THR A 238 -8.87 5.55 -16.77
N ARG A 239 -7.85 6.36 -17.10
CA ARG A 239 -7.92 7.35 -18.16
C ARG A 239 -7.38 6.79 -19.46
N LEU A 240 -8.11 7.02 -20.55
CA LEU A 240 -7.63 6.70 -21.88
C LEU A 240 -6.51 7.68 -22.28
N LYS A 241 -5.47 7.20 -22.94
CA LYS A 241 -4.42 8.06 -23.51
C LYS A 241 -4.96 8.83 -24.71
N SER A 242 -4.53 10.07 -24.88
CA SER A 242 -4.98 10.95 -25.98
C SER A 242 -4.65 10.45 -27.39
N ASN A 243 -3.64 9.57 -27.49
CA ASN A 243 -3.23 8.93 -28.76
C ASN A 243 -3.85 7.54 -28.98
N ALA A 244 -4.85 7.15 -28.18
CA ALA A 244 -5.53 5.88 -28.36
C ALA A 244 -6.36 5.89 -29.64
N VAL A 245 -6.29 4.80 -30.41
CA VAL A 245 -7.08 4.59 -31.63
C VAL A 245 -8.20 3.62 -31.31
N TYR A 246 -9.43 4.05 -31.57
CA TYR A 246 -10.62 3.26 -31.31
C TYR A 246 -11.73 3.58 -32.30
N ASP A 247 -12.68 2.65 -32.42
CA ASP A 247 -13.91 2.82 -33.18
C ASP A 247 -15.09 2.94 -32.22
N GLU A 248 -15.96 3.93 -32.42
CA GLU A 248 -17.22 4.04 -31.70
C GLU A 248 -18.17 2.95 -32.18
N ILE A 249 -18.67 2.09 -31.27
CA ILE A 249 -19.68 1.09 -31.59
C ILE A 249 -21.08 1.66 -31.38
N ARG A 250 -21.29 2.36 -30.26
CA ARG A 250 -22.61 2.83 -29.86
C ARG A 250 -22.51 3.96 -28.84
N ARG A 251 -23.26 5.03 -29.03
CA ARG A 251 -23.58 6.01 -27.98
C ARG A 251 -24.62 5.45 -27.03
N ARG A 252 -24.36 5.60 -25.75
CA ARG A 252 -25.24 5.12 -24.70
C ARG A 252 -26.27 6.21 -24.40
N ALA A 253 -27.57 5.82 -24.45
CA ALA A 253 -28.66 6.69 -23.99
C ALA A 253 -28.70 6.64 -22.46
N GLY A 254 -27.94 7.50 -21.78
CA GLY A 254 -27.93 7.63 -20.33
C GLY A 254 -28.54 8.93 -19.85
N ARG A 255 -28.93 9.02 -18.57
CA ARG A 255 -29.23 10.32 -17.94
C ARG A 255 -27.97 11.18 -18.02
N ARG A 256 -27.99 12.22 -18.84
CA ARG A 256 -26.89 13.19 -18.90
C ARG A 256 -26.82 13.90 -17.55
N SER A 257 -25.76 13.65 -16.81
CA SER A 257 -25.40 14.49 -15.67
C SER A 257 -24.82 15.80 -16.24
N LYS A 258 -24.87 16.88 -15.48
CA LYS A 258 -24.34 18.18 -15.89
C LYS A 258 -22.87 18.11 -16.34
N ASN A 259 -22.12 17.14 -15.84
CA ASN A 259 -20.68 17.00 -16.03
C ASN A 259 -20.29 15.85 -16.98
N ILE A 260 -21.25 15.03 -17.42
CA ILE A 260 -21.01 13.97 -18.42
C ILE A 260 -21.36 14.53 -19.80
N VAL A 261 -20.34 14.70 -20.63
CA VAL A 261 -20.47 15.21 -22.00
C VAL A 261 -20.94 14.11 -22.93
N ASP A 262 -20.28 12.93 -22.85
CA ASP A 262 -20.61 11.78 -23.65
C ASP A 262 -20.34 10.46 -22.90
N ASP A 263 -21.03 9.39 -23.37
CA ASP A 263 -20.95 8.04 -22.79
C ASP A 263 -21.11 7.04 -23.95
N GLU A 264 -20.02 6.39 -24.29
CA GLU A 264 -19.90 5.60 -25.51
C GLU A 264 -19.45 4.17 -25.19
N THR A 265 -19.83 3.23 -26.05
CA THR A 265 -19.18 1.93 -26.14
C THR A 265 -18.22 1.97 -27.31
N ILE A 266 -16.97 1.67 -27.06
CA ILE A 266 -15.89 1.73 -28.03
C ILE A 266 -15.21 0.39 -28.19
N LYS A 267 -14.49 0.21 -29.29
CA LYS A 267 -13.58 -0.91 -29.52
C LYS A 267 -12.18 -0.37 -29.78
N LEU A 268 -11.23 -0.72 -28.93
CA LEU A 268 -9.85 -0.36 -29.11
C LEU A 268 -9.23 -1.15 -30.28
N LYS A 269 -8.32 -0.53 -31.01
CA LYS A 269 -7.63 -1.18 -32.13
C LYS A 269 -6.85 -2.40 -31.63
N GLY A 270 -7.09 -3.57 -32.24
CA GLY A 270 -6.42 -4.83 -31.90
C GLY A 270 -7.09 -5.63 -30.78
N ILE A 271 -8.14 -5.10 -30.13
CA ILE A 271 -8.87 -5.75 -29.04
C ILE A 271 -10.27 -6.12 -29.48
N GLN A 272 -10.74 -7.29 -29.08
CA GLN A 272 -12.11 -7.75 -29.45
C GLN A 272 -13.17 -7.29 -28.43
N THR A 273 -12.79 -7.18 -27.17
CA THR A 273 -13.69 -6.80 -26.08
C THR A 273 -14.08 -5.33 -26.17
N PRO A 274 -15.38 -5.00 -26.17
CA PRO A 274 -15.82 -3.62 -26.12
C PRO A 274 -15.60 -3.03 -24.71
N PHE A 275 -15.18 -1.78 -24.66
CA PHE A 275 -15.06 -1.01 -23.45
C PHE A 275 -16.00 0.21 -23.49
N ARG A 276 -16.21 0.82 -22.34
CA ARG A 276 -17.01 2.03 -22.19
C ARG A 276 -16.07 3.22 -22.02
N LEU A 277 -16.30 4.25 -22.81
CA LEU A 277 -15.61 5.53 -22.74
C LEU A 277 -16.56 6.62 -22.25
N ILE A 278 -16.17 7.35 -21.23
CA ILE A 278 -16.95 8.39 -20.60
C ILE A 278 -16.19 9.70 -20.69
N HIS A 279 -16.78 10.69 -21.35
CA HIS A 279 -16.26 12.05 -21.41
C HIS A 279 -16.84 12.85 -20.26
N TYR A 280 -15.98 13.33 -19.36
CA TYR A 280 -16.34 14.03 -18.14
C TYR A 280 -15.62 15.36 -18.05
N ILE A 281 -16.36 16.43 -17.73
CA ILE A 281 -15.77 17.72 -17.40
C ILE A 281 -15.82 17.92 -15.89
N SER A 282 -14.68 18.08 -15.27
CA SER A 282 -14.58 18.32 -13.83
C SER A 282 -15.13 19.72 -13.49
N PRO A 283 -16.10 19.83 -12.57
CA PRO A 283 -16.64 21.11 -12.16
C PRO A 283 -15.64 21.94 -11.33
N GLU A 284 -14.55 21.33 -10.83
CA GLU A 284 -13.59 21.98 -9.95
C GLU A 284 -12.55 22.77 -10.75
N ASP A 285 -12.03 22.20 -11.84
CA ASP A 285 -10.95 22.75 -12.64
C ASP A 285 -11.30 22.91 -14.13
N GLN A 286 -12.53 22.58 -14.53
CA GLN A 286 -13.02 22.58 -15.91
C GLN A 286 -12.19 21.71 -16.86
N HIS A 287 -11.40 20.79 -16.32
CA HIS A 287 -10.59 19.88 -17.11
C HIS A 287 -11.43 18.73 -17.66
N GLU A 288 -11.16 18.36 -18.92
CA GLU A 288 -11.81 17.22 -19.58
C GLU A 288 -11.06 15.92 -19.30
N TYR A 289 -11.80 14.91 -18.87
CA TYR A 289 -11.31 13.57 -18.59
C TYR A 289 -12.01 12.54 -19.44
N HIS A 290 -11.25 11.64 -20.02
CA HIS A 290 -11.73 10.49 -20.78
C HIS A 290 -11.50 9.22 -19.96
N PHE A 291 -12.55 8.75 -19.28
CA PHE A 291 -12.48 7.53 -18.46
C PHE A 291 -12.84 6.32 -19.30
N ILE A 292 -12.02 5.27 -19.22
CA ILE A 292 -12.28 3.98 -19.86
C ILE A 292 -12.50 2.91 -18.79
N THR A 293 -13.49 2.04 -19.02
CA THR A 293 -13.89 0.98 -18.07
C THR A 293 -14.59 -0.17 -18.80
N ASN A 294 -14.57 -1.35 -18.19
CA ASN A 294 -15.40 -2.49 -18.56
C ASN A 294 -16.68 -2.60 -17.70
N ALA A 295 -16.90 -1.71 -16.73
CA ALA A 295 -18.08 -1.69 -15.86
C ALA A 295 -19.29 -1.07 -16.59
N MET A 296 -19.92 -1.85 -17.47
CA MET A 296 -21.04 -1.39 -18.30
C MET A 296 -22.31 -1.07 -17.51
N HIS A 297 -22.46 -1.62 -16.31
CA HIS A 297 -23.68 -1.55 -15.48
C HIS A 297 -23.71 -0.34 -14.54
N LEU A 298 -22.58 0.27 -14.25
CA LEU A 298 -22.52 1.40 -13.34
C LEU A 298 -22.93 2.71 -14.03
N PRO A 299 -23.52 3.69 -13.30
CA PRO A 299 -23.76 5.04 -13.82
C PRO A 299 -22.45 5.73 -14.22
N ALA A 300 -22.47 6.56 -15.28
CA ALA A 300 -21.28 7.30 -15.75
C ALA A 300 -20.71 8.22 -14.65
N GLN A 301 -21.57 8.89 -13.88
CA GLN A 301 -21.16 9.72 -12.76
C GLN A 301 -20.42 8.91 -11.68
N THR A 302 -20.89 7.69 -11.39
CA THR A 302 -20.22 6.80 -10.42
C THR A 302 -18.81 6.45 -10.87
N ILE A 303 -18.56 6.22 -12.17
CA ILE A 303 -17.22 5.97 -12.71
C ILE A 303 -16.32 7.18 -12.51
N ALA A 304 -16.82 8.39 -12.75
CA ALA A 304 -16.08 9.62 -12.49
C ALA A 304 -15.76 9.80 -10.99
N ASP A 305 -16.72 9.51 -10.12
CA ASP A 305 -16.56 9.60 -8.66
C ASP A 305 -15.51 8.58 -8.16
N ILE A 306 -15.52 7.33 -8.68
CA ILE A 306 -14.51 6.31 -8.40
C ILE A 306 -13.13 6.78 -8.82
N TYR A 307 -13.00 7.36 -10.02
CA TYR A 307 -11.69 7.84 -10.47
C TYR A 307 -11.19 9.00 -9.60
N LYS A 308 -12.07 9.85 -9.11
CA LYS A 308 -11.73 10.93 -8.19
C LYS A 308 -11.15 10.39 -6.87
N GLU A 309 -11.64 9.24 -6.40
CA GLU A 309 -11.10 8.60 -5.19
C GLU A 309 -9.66 8.12 -5.35
N ARG A 310 -9.17 7.93 -6.57
CA ARG A 310 -7.75 7.61 -6.80
C ARG A 310 -6.80 8.61 -6.12
N TRP A 311 -7.24 9.86 -5.93
CA TRP A 311 -6.47 10.86 -5.20
C TRP A 311 -6.14 10.46 -3.75
N GLN A 312 -6.90 9.56 -3.16
CA GLN A 312 -6.63 9.10 -1.79
C GLN A 312 -5.29 8.35 -1.68
N ILE A 313 -4.87 7.64 -2.74
CA ILE A 313 -3.56 6.98 -2.71
C ILE A 313 -2.41 8.00 -2.81
N GLU A 314 -2.59 9.11 -3.50
CA GLU A 314 -1.60 10.19 -3.51
C GLU A 314 -1.50 10.88 -2.14
N LEU A 315 -2.62 11.08 -1.46
CA LEU A 315 -2.65 11.57 -0.07
C LEU A 315 -1.99 10.58 0.89
N PHE A 316 -2.20 9.28 0.69
CA PHE A 316 -1.54 8.24 1.44
C PHE A 316 -0.01 8.29 1.24
N PHE A 317 0.48 8.38 0.00
CA PHE A 317 1.91 8.53 -0.26
C PHE A 317 2.50 9.80 0.36
N LYS A 318 1.79 10.91 0.28
CA LYS A 318 2.21 12.14 0.94
C LYS A 318 2.33 11.95 2.45
N TRP A 319 1.36 11.26 3.06
CA TRP A 319 1.38 10.95 4.48
C TRP A 319 2.54 10.01 4.84
N VAL A 320 2.75 8.93 4.10
CA VAL A 320 3.84 7.97 4.28
C VAL A 320 5.20 8.69 4.18
N ASN A 321 5.41 9.48 3.13
CA ASN A 321 6.65 10.23 2.93
C ASN A 321 6.93 11.25 4.05
N GLN A 322 5.89 11.85 4.64
CA GLN A 322 6.03 12.85 5.69
C GLN A 322 6.21 12.24 7.09
N ASN A 323 5.62 11.08 7.35
CA ASN A 323 5.52 10.54 8.72
C ASN A 323 6.34 9.26 8.93
N GLN A 324 6.66 8.50 7.87
CA GLN A 324 7.38 7.23 7.99
C GLN A 324 8.87 7.33 7.62
N LYS A 325 9.32 8.49 7.13
CA LYS A 325 10.73 8.75 6.76
C LYS A 325 11.40 7.60 6.01
N ILE A 326 10.66 7.00 5.09
CA ILE A 326 11.09 5.85 4.27
C ILE A 326 12.35 6.11 3.40
N LYS A 327 12.96 7.28 3.55
CA LYS A 327 14.22 7.69 2.86
C LYS A 327 15.47 7.51 3.72
N ILE A 328 15.33 7.09 4.99
CA ILE A 328 16.46 6.87 5.90
C ILE A 328 16.60 5.36 6.10
N PHE A 329 17.63 4.79 5.50
CA PHE A 329 17.94 3.38 5.60
C PHE A 329 19.03 3.17 6.65
N LEU A 330 18.87 2.15 7.48
CA LEU A 330 19.79 1.80 8.57
C LEU A 330 20.98 0.99 8.08
N ASP A 331 20.86 0.40 6.89
CA ASP A 331 21.91 -0.40 6.23
C ASP A 331 21.76 -0.30 4.71
N THR A 332 22.74 -0.79 3.94
CA THR A 332 22.82 -0.61 2.48
C THR A 332 22.48 -1.84 1.66
N SER A 333 22.40 -3.03 2.27
CA SER A 333 22.03 -4.24 1.55
C SER A 333 20.55 -4.25 1.15
N ALA A 334 20.23 -4.94 0.07
CA ALA A 334 18.84 -5.06 -0.42
C ALA A 334 17.93 -5.66 0.67
N ASN A 335 18.39 -6.68 1.36
CA ASN A 335 17.61 -7.34 2.39
C ASN A 335 17.35 -6.43 3.60
N ALA A 336 18.36 -5.69 4.04
CA ALA A 336 18.23 -4.76 5.17
C ALA A 336 17.31 -3.56 4.86
N VAL A 337 17.30 -3.10 3.61
CA VAL A 337 16.40 -2.05 3.15
C VAL A 337 14.94 -2.52 3.12
N MET A 338 14.70 -3.82 2.87
CA MET A 338 13.38 -4.42 2.82
C MET A 338 12.88 -4.89 4.20
N THR A 339 13.75 -4.87 5.20
CA THR A 339 13.43 -5.16 6.61
C THR A 339 12.86 -3.93 7.33
#